data_03c503864eda4652fc2ad763181248de
#
_entry.id   03c503864eda4652fc2ad763181248de
#
_cell.length_a   1.000
_cell.length_b   1.000
_cell.length_c   1.000
_cell.angle_alpha   90.00
_cell.angle_beta   90.00
_cell.angle_gamma   90.00
#
_symmetry.space_group_name_H-M   'P 1'
#
loop_
_entity.id
_entity.type
_entity.pdbx_description
1 polymer ?
#
loop_
_entity_poly.entity_id
_entity_poly.type
_entity_poly.pdbx_seq_one_letter_code
_entity_poly.pdbx_strand_id
1 'polypeptide(L)'
;MATLRSFEEASRQFERDDNYLNDKWLKQLLKPGSSLGGARPKATVEDEQGNLWIAKFPSKNDEYDVGAWEKVVHDLAKLCGLNVPESKVEKFSKDGSTFLVKRFDRDGEKRIHFASAMTMLGKNDGASSEDGSSYIDIVDFIRAYGSSPKDDLIELFKRIIFSMAVSNTDDHLRNHGFILNDKGWRLSPLYDVNPVPYGDVLSLNIDSYDNSISIDLAISSACYYDINEFDAEVYADEILTMVKNNWEQLAKKHGINRDQI
;
A
#
# COMPACT_ATOMS: atom_id res chain seq x y z
N MET A 1 -15.73 -10.12 23.05
CA MET A 1 -15.08 -9.34 21.97
C MET A 1 -15.61 -9.79 20.62
N ALA A 2 -15.79 -8.89 19.66
CA ALA A 2 -16.10 -9.29 18.29
C ALA A 2 -14.85 -9.92 17.67
N THR A 3 -14.99 -11.05 17.01
CA THR A 3 -13.90 -11.71 16.31
C THR A 3 -13.73 -11.13 14.90
N LEU A 4 -12.57 -11.29 14.28
CA LEU A 4 -12.37 -10.90 12.86
C LEU A 4 -13.45 -11.47 11.94
N ARG A 5 -13.85 -12.72 12.18
CA ARG A 5 -14.96 -13.38 11.46
C ARG A 5 -16.27 -12.59 11.56
N SER A 6 -16.60 -12.07 12.75
CA SER A 6 -17.85 -11.31 12.94
C SER A 6 -17.78 -9.93 12.29
N PHE A 7 -16.59 -9.33 12.17
CA PHE A 7 -16.40 -8.10 11.41
C PHE A 7 -16.54 -8.32 9.90
N GLU A 8 -15.97 -9.40 9.37
CA GLU A 8 -16.12 -9.77 7.96
C GLU A 8 -17.58 -10.03 7.61
N GLU A 9 -18.30 -10.79 8.43
CA GLU A 9 -19.73 -11.06 8.23
C GLU A 9 -20.56 -9.77 8.25
N ALA A 10 -20.30 -8.88 9.21
CA ALA A 10 -20.99 -7.59 9.29
C ALA A 10 -20.72 -6.70 8.08
N SER A 11 -19.48 -6.68 7.60
CA SER A 11 -19.08 -5.97 6.40
C SER A 11 -19.82 -6.45 5.16
N ARG A 12 -19.93 -7.77 4.99
CA ARG A 12 -20.65 -8.39 3.88
C ARG A 12 -22.15 -8.09 3.91
N GLN A 13 -22.76 -8.12 5.09
CA GLN A 13 -24.19 -7.78 5.24
C GLN A 13 -24.44 -6.32 4.89
N PHE A 14 -23.56 -5.40 5.31
CA PHE A 14 -23.64 -4.00 4.97
C PHE A 14 -23.57 -3.76 3.45
N GLU A 15 -22.65 -4.43 2.73
CA GLU A 15 -22.57 -4.29 1.27
C GLU A 15 -23.76 -4.89 0.51
N ARG A 16 -24.50 -5.85 1.13
CA ARG A 16 -25.67 -6.49 0.50
C ARG A 16 -26.97 -5.71 0.65
N ASP A 17 -27.10 -4.96 1.73
CA ASP A 17 -28.33 -4.26 2.07
C ASP A 17 -28.01 -2.91 2.73
N ASP A 18 -28.13 -1.81 1.96
CA ASP A 18 -27.92 -0.44 2.44
C ASP A 18 -28.84 -0.04 3.60
N ASN A 19 -29.94 -0.79 3.83
CA ASN A 19 -30.88 -0.59 4.91
C ASN A 19 -30.58 -1.43 6.16
N TYR A 20 -29.55 -2.27 6.12
CA TYR A 20 -29.18 -3.14 7.25
C TYR A 20 -28.37 -2.36 8.30
N LEU A 21 -28.98 -1.30 8.82
CA LEU A 21 -28.46 -0.50 9.94
C LEU A 21 -28.72 -1.23 11.27
N ASN A 22 -28.11 -2.40 11.47
CA ASN A 22 -28.12 -2.99 12.80
C ASN A 22 -27.09 -2.22 13.65
N ASP A 23 -27.58 -1.30 14.47
CA ASP A 23 -26.80 -0.36 15.31
C ASP A 23 -25.61 -0.97 16.06
N LYS A 24 -25.67 -2.24 16.38
CA LYS A 24 -24.64 -2.93 17.16
C LYS A 24 -23.35 -3.17 16.33
N TRP A 25 -23.49 -3.53 15.07
CA TRP A 25 -22.38 -3.83 14.17
C TRP A 25 -21.77 -2.56 13.59
N LEU A 26 -22.61 -1.59 13.24
CA LEU A 26 -22.17 -0.27 12.78
C LEU A 26 -21.31 0.43 13.84
N LYS A 27 -21.70 0.36 15.12
CA LYS A 27 -20.92 0.91 16.22
C LYS A 27 -19.57 0.22 16.41
N GLN A 28 -19.42 -1.03 16.00
CA GLN A 28 -18.15 -1.74 16.05
C GLN A 28 -17.26 -1.39 14.86
N LEU A 29 -17.81 -1.23 13.66
CA LEU A 29 -17.09 -0.76 12.46
C LEU A 29 -16.75 0.73 12.52
N LEU A 30 -17.57 1.54 13.21
CA LEU A 30 -17.40 2.98 13.38
C LEU A 30 -16.58 3.36 14.63
N LYS A 31 -15.93 2.41 15.31
CA LYS A 31 -15.02 2.79 16.41
C LYS A 31 -13.96 3.79 15.92
N PRO A 32 -13.52 4.73 16.79
CA PRO A 32 -12.46 5.67 16.42
C PRO A 32 -11.23 4.95 15.86
N GLY A 33 -10.88 5.26 14.62
CA GLY A 33 -9.79 4.61 13.88
C GLY A 33 -10.21 3.49 12.93
N SER A 34 -11.49 3.08 12.90
CA SER A 34 -12.04 2.31 11.80
C SER A 34 -12.55 3.26 10.72
N SER A 35 -12.23 3.01 9.48
CA SER A 35 -12.71 3.77 8.33
C SER A 35 -13.54 2.84 7.46
N LEU A 36 -14.80 3.20 7.24
CA LEU A 36 -15.59 2.64 6.14
C LEU A 36 -15.27 3.36 4.81
N GLY A 37 -14.39 4.36 4.84
CA GLY A 37 -13.96 5.09 3.68
C GLY A 37 -12.91 4.35 2.86
N GLY A 38 -12.90 4.58 1.55
CA GLY A 38 -12.07 3.89 0.57
C GLY A 38 -12.82 2.75 -0.11
N ALA A 39 -12.26 2.22 -1.20
CA ALA A 39 -12.91 1.25 -2.08
C ALA A 39 -13.27 -0.09 -1.40
N ARG A 40 -12.64 -0.43 -0.27
CA ARG A 40 -12.84 -1.72 0.41
C ARG A 40 -13.20 -1.55 1.88
N PRO A 41 -14.08 -2.43 2.41
CA PRO A 41 -14.39 -2.44 3.83
C PRO A 41 -13.15 -2.77 4.66
N LYS A 42 -12.92 -1.96 5.69
CA LYS A 42 -11.77 -2.12 6.58
C LYS A 42 -12.11 -1.78 8.03
N ALA A 43 -11.40 -2.37 8.98
CA ALA A 43 -11.52 -2.06 10.40
C ALA A 43 -10.17 -2.04 11.09
N THR A 44 -10.05 -1.24 12.15
CA THR A 44 -8.94 -1.36 13.09
C THR A 44 -9.27 -2.42 14.13
N VAL A 45 -8.40 -3.39 14.29
CA VAL A 45 -8.51 -4.49 15.25
C VAL A 45 -7.27 -4.55 16.13
N GLU A 46 -7.42 -5.11 17.33
CA GLU A 46 -6.33 -5.26 18.30
C GLU A 46 -6.03 -6.73 18.50
N ASP A 47 -4.73 -7.09 18.50
CA ASP A 47 -4.28 -8.44 18.81
C ASP A 47 -4.20 -8.68 20.33
N GLU A 48 -3.86 -9.92 20.73
CA GLU A 48 -3.74 -10.32 22.14
C GLU A 48 -2.60 -9.58 22.87
N GLN A 49 -1.64 -9.01 22.14
CA GLN A 49 -0.52 -8.25 22.65
C GLN A 49 -0.79 -6.75 22.73
N GLY A 50 -2.00 -6.29 22.32
CA GLY A 50 -2.37 -4.89 22.30
C GLY A 50 -1.90 -4.12 21.06
N ASN A 51 -1.35 -4.80 20.05
CA ASN A 51 -0.99 -4.13 18.80
C ASN A 51 -2.23 -3.86 17.95
N LEU A 52 -2.25 -2.70 17.29
CA LEU A 52 -3.31 -2.35 16.37
C LEU A 52 -2.97 -2.78 14.93
N TRP A 53 -3.96 -3.37 14.28
CA TRP A 53 -3.92 -3.83 12.90
C TRP A 53 -5.04 -3.18 12.09
N ILE A 54 -4.81 -3.00 10.80
CA ILE A 54 -5.87 -2.70 9.84
C ILE A 54 -6.24 -4.04 9.18
N ALA A 55 -7.50 -4.44 9.32
CA ALA A 55 -8.08 -5.58 8.62
C ALA A 55 -8.85 -5.07 7.40
N LYS A 56 -8.48 -5.52 6.20
CA LYS A 56 -9.18 -5.27 4.94
C LYS A 56 -9.96 -6.52 4.58
N PHE A 57 -11.28 -6.41 4.52
CA PHE A 57 -12.17 -7.54 4.28
C PHE A 57 -12.46 -7.74 2.78
N PRO A 58 -12.83 -8.97 2.36
CA PRO A 58 -13.34 -9.20 1.02
C PRO A 58 -14.56 -8.33 0.72
N SER A 59 -14.66 -7.81 -0.49
CA SER A 59 -15.84 -7.08 -1.00
C SER A 59 -16.66 -7.97 -1.94
N LYS A 60 -17.97 -7.71 -2.01
CA LYS A 60 -18.86 -8.36 -2.98
C LYS A 60 -18.49 -8.08 -4.45
N ASN A 61 -17.72 -7.02 -4.67
CA ASN A 61 -17.30 -6.59 -6.01
C ASN A 61 -15.94 -7.19 -6.42
N ASP A 62 -15.32 -8.01 -5.56
CA ASP A 62 -14.03 -8.61 -5.88
C ASP A 62 -14.19 -9.71 -6.93
N GLU A 63 -13.50 -9.58 -8.05
CA GLU A 63 -13.46 -10.60 -9.11
C GLU A 63 -12.42 -11.70 -8.81
N TYR A 64 -11.46 -11.41 -7.93
CA TYR A 64 -10.40 -12.31 -7.48
C TYR A 64 -10.11 -12.12 -5.99
N ASP A 65 -9.28 -12.97 -5.39
CA ASP A 65 -8.93 -12.88 -3.95
C ASP A 65 -7.93 -11.71 -3.70
N VAL A 66 -8.45 -10.48 -3.67
CA VAL A 66 -7.64 -9.26 -3.52
C VAL A 66 -6.82 -9.28 -2.23
N GLY A 67 -7.38 -9.79 -1.12
CA GLY A 67 -6.65 -9.87 0.15
C GLY A 67 -5.45 -10.82 0.08
N ALA A 68 -5.58 -11.94 -0.63
CA ALA A 68 -4.47 -12.85 -0.86
C ALA A 68 -3.41 -12.24 -1.80
N TRP A 69 -3.83 -11.55 -2.85
CA TRP A 69 -2.90 -10.84 -3.74
C TRP A 69 -2.16 -9.69 -3.03
N GLU A 70 -2.84 -8.90 -2.20
CA GLU A 70 -2.18 -7.88 -1.38
C GLU A 70 -1.11 -8.50 -0.47
N LYS A 71 -1.36 -9.70 0.08
CA LYS A 71 -0.35 -10.43 0.86
C LYS A 71 0.83 -10.91 0.01
N VAL A 72 0.59 -11.40 -1.21
CA VAL A 72 1.66 -11.78 -2.15
C VAL A 72 2.56 -10.59 -2.45
N VAL A 73 1.97 -9.47 -2.84
CA VAL A 73 2.73 -8.25 -3.16
C VAL A 73 3.50 -7.73 -1.94
N HIS A 74 2.89 -7.78 -0.77
CA HIS A 74 3.55 -7.38 0.47
C HIS A 74 4.75 -8.28 0.82
N ASP A 75 4.64 -9.60 0.61
CA ASP A 75 5.76 -10.52 0.80
C ASP A 75 6.87 -10.30 -0.25
N LEU A 76 6.50 -10.00 -1.51
CA LEU A 76 7.45 -9.60 -2.55
C LEU A 76 8.20 -8.32 -2.19
N ALA A 77 7.48 -7.28 -1.73
CA ALA A 77 8.10 -6.04 -1.28
C ALA A 77 9.15 -6.27 -0.18
N LYS A 78 8.82 -7.15 0.77
CA LYS A 78 9.75 -7.56 1.83
C LYS A 78 10.98 -8.29 1.29
N LEU A 79 10.81 -9.18 0.32
CA LEU A 79 11.92 -9.87 -0.35
C LEU A 79 12.81 -8.91 -1.14
N CYS A 80 12.25 -7.86 -1.73
CA CYS A 80 12.98 -6.78 -2.40
C CYS A 80 13.68 -5.82 -1.42
N GLY A 81 13.59 -6.06 -0.11
CA GLY A 81 14.22 -5.23 0.91
C GLY A 81 13.53 -3.89 1.16
N LEU A 82 12.29 -3.71 0.68
CA LEU A 82 11.50 -2.51 0.95
C LEU A 82 11.03 -2.49 2.40
N ASN A 83 10.90 -1.30 2.95
CA ASN A 83 10.38 -1.10 4.30
C ASN A 83 8.86 -1.31 4.31
N VAL A 84 8.42 -2.46 4.83
CA VAL A 84 7.01 -2.86 4.91
C VAL A 84 6.62 -3.20 6.35
N PRO A 85 5.37 -2.94 6.78
CA PRO A 85 4.89 -3.36 8.09
C PRO A 85 4.74 -4.87 8.16
N GLU A 86 4.56 -5.41 9.36
CA GLU A 86 4.15 -6.80 9.54
C GLU A 86 2.76 -7.03 8.96
N SER A 87 2.56 -8.15 8.24
CA SER A 87 1.27 -8.48 7.66
C SER A 87 0.96 -9.97 7.73
N LYS A 88 -0.32 -10.29 7.71
CA LYS A 88 -0.85 -11.65 7.64
C LYS A 88 -2.13 -11.69 6.82
N VAL A 89 -2.51 -12.87 6.37
CA VAL A 89 -3.75 -13.11 5.65
C VAL A 89 -4.50 -14.24 6.33
N GLU A 90 -5.81 -14.09 6.48
CA GLU A 90 -6.69 -15.10 7.08
C GLU A 90 -7.93 -15.29 6.22
N LYS A 91 -8.43 -16.53 6.12
CA LYS A 91 -9.62 -16.86 5.33
C LYS A 91 -10.74 -17.31 6.25
N PHE A 92 -11.79 -16.50 6.38
CA PHE A 92 -12.96 -16.79 7.22
C PHE A 92 -14.16 -17.27 6.43
N SER A 93 -14.20 -16.97 5.13
CA SER A 93 -15.29 -17.31 4.23
C SER A 93 -14.77 -17.82 2.89
N LYS A 94 -15.68 -18.19 1.98
CA LYS A 94 -15.36 -18.56 0.61
C LYS A 94 -15.20 -17.36 -0.33
N ASP A 95 -15.60 -16.17 0.11
CA ASP A 95 -15.69 -14.98 -0.76
C ASP A 95 -14.33 -14.28 -0.95
N GLY A 96 -13.32 -14.68 -0.18
CA GLY A 96 -11.96 -14.15 -0.29
C GLY A 96 -11.21 -14.21 1.04
N SER A 97 -10.05 -13.61 1.06
CA SER A 97 -9.16 -13.53 2.22
C SER A 97 -9.18 -12.15 2.86
N THR A 98 -9.16 -12.11 4.18
CA THR A 98 -8.96 -10.89 4.96
C THR A 98 -7.46 -10.62 5.08
N PHE A 99 -6.98 -9.51 4.53
CA PHE A 99 -5.61 -9.04 4.70
C PHE A 99 -5.50 -8.21 5.97
N LEU A 100 -4.47 -8.46 6.77
CA LEU A 100 -4.18 -7.73 7.99
C LEU A 100 -2.77 -7.13 7.90
N VAL A 101 -2.67 -5.85 8.21
CA VAL A 101 -1.40 -5.14 8.28
C VAL A 101 -1.28 -4.41 9.61
N LYS A 102 -0.13 -4.57 10.28
CA LYS A 102 0.14 -3.92 11.55
C LYS A 102 0.29 -2.42 11.35
N ARG A 103 -0.34 -1.63 12.20
CA ARG A 103 -0.23 -0.18 12.17
C ARG A 103 1.18 0.25 12.56
N PHE A 104 1.85 0.98 11.69
CA PHE A 104 3.17 1.56 11.91
C PHE A 104 3.13 2.94 12.59
N ASP A 105 1.95 3.56 12.65
CA ASP A 105 1.72 4.83 13.32
C ASP A 105 1.40 4.68 14.82
N ARG A 106 1.79 3.53 15.39
CA ARG A 106 1.62 3.19 16.80
C ARG A 106 2.87 2.52 17.36
N ASP A 107 3.21 2.90 18.58
CA ASP A 107 4.22 2.26 19.41
C ASP A 107 3.62 2.07 20.81
N GLY A 108 3.03 0.91 21.07
CA GLY A 108 2.15 0.67 22.20
C GLY A 108 0.97 1.67 22.19
N GLU A 109 0.79 2.41 23.28
CA GLU A 109 -0.25 3.45 23.38
C GLU A 109 0.14 4.78 22.70
N LYS A 110 1.42 4.97 22.37
CA LYS A 110 1.92 6.19 21.75
C LYS A 110 1.49 6.26 20.28
N ARG A 111 0.98 7.42 19.89
CA ARG A 111 0.69 7.74 18.49
C ARG A 111 1.93 8.38 17.85
N ILE A 112 2.37 7.83 16.73
CA ILE A 112 3.37 8.42 15.86
C ILE A 112 2.62 9.30 14.86
N HIS A 113 3.04 10.55 14.70
CA HIS A 113 2.38 11.45 13.76
C HIS A 113 2.63 10.95 12.32
N PHE A 114 1.54 10.78 11.58
CA PHE A 114 1.52 10.31 10.21
C PHE A 114 0.68 11.28 9.36
N ALA A 115 1.15 11.56 8.15
CA ALA A 115 0.38 12.26 7.13
C ALA A 115 0.69 11.68 5.74
N SER A 116 -0.32 11.63 4.86
CA SER A 116 -0.11 11.21 3.46
C SER A 116 0.67 12.27 2.68
N ALA A 117 1.35 11.85 1.60
CA ALA A 117 2.01 12.77 0.69
C ALA A 117 1.00 13.78 0.11
N MET A 118 -0.20 13.33 -0.24
CA MET A 118 -1.28 14.23 -0.68
C MET A 118 -1.51 15.37 0.32
N THR A 119 -1.59 15.07 1.62
CA THR A 119 -1.79 16.07 2.67
C THR A 119 -0.59 17.01 2.80
N MET A 120 0.62 16.45 2.79
CA MET A 120 1.86 17.24 2.96
C MET A 120 2.17 18.14 1.78
N LEU A 121 1.74 17.75 0.59
CA LEU A 121 1.89 18.52 -0.66
C LEU A 121 0.72 19.50 -0.89
N GLY A 122 -0.29 19.51 -0.03
CA GLY A 122 -1.47 20.37 -0.17
C GLY A 122 -2.30 20.06 -1.41
N LYS A 123 -2.25 18.82 -1.90
CA LYS A 123 -3.02 18.36 -3.06
C LYS A 123 -4.42 17.90 -2.65
N ASN A 124 -5.35 17.96 -3.59
CA ASN A 124 -6.73 17.49 -3.40
C ASN A 124 -6.86 15.99 -3.71
N ASP A 125 -7.97 15.41 -3.27
CA ASP A 125 -8.32 14.04 -3.62
C ASP A 125 -8.53 13.91 -5.14
N GLY A 126 -7.95 12.83 -5.72
CA GLY A 126 -7.93 12.62 -7.17
C GLY A 126 -6.73 13.23 -7.89
N ALA A 127 -5.79 13.87 -7.18
CA ALA A 127 -4.54 14.35 -7.77
C ALA A 127 -3.77 13.21 -8.44
N SER A 128 -3.40 13.39 -9.70
CA SER A 128 -2.79 12.37 -10.57
C SER A 128 -1.84 13.01 -11.58
N SER A 129 -1.28 12.21 -12.47
CA SER A 129 -0.48 12.67 -13.61
C SER A 129 -1.20 13.70 -14.50
N GLU A 130 -2.53 13.65 -14.56
CA GLU A 130 -3.34 14.58 -15.36
C GLU A 130 -3.25 16.04 -14.87
N ASP A 131 -3.08 16.25 -13.58
CA ASP A 131 -2.86 17.59 -13.00
C ASP A 131 -1.36 17.91 -12.79
N GLY A 132 -0.47 17.08 -13.34
CA GLY A 132 0.98 17.21 -13.22
C GLY A 132 1.57 16.68 -11.91
N SER A 133 0.79 15.96 -11.10
CA SER A 133 1.32 15.34 -9.88
C SER A 133 2.32 14.22 -10.22
N SER A 134 3.44 14.20 -9.50
CA SER A 134 4.57 13.32 -9.80
C SER A 134 5.23 12.76 -8.54
N TYR A 135 6.04 11.73 -8.70
CA TYR A 135 6.93 11.26 -7.63
C TYR A 135 7.99 12.32 -7.28
N ILE A 136 8.30 13.25 -8.19
CA ILE A 136 9.24 14.35 -7.94
C ILE A 136 8.69 15.31 -6.88
N ASP A 137 7.37 15.51 -6.80
CA ASP A 137 6.76 16.29 -5.71
C ASP A 137 7.10 15.67 -4.34
N ILE A 138 7.12 14.34 -4.25
CA ILE A 138 7.50 13.59 -3.04
C ILE A 138 8.99 13.75 -2.75
N VAL A 139 9.83 13.70 -3.78
CA VAL A 139 11.29 13.95 -3.69
C VAL A 139 11.57 15.32 -3.10
N ASP A 140 10.91 16.36 -3.60
CA ASP A 140 11.10 17.73 -3.12
C ASP A 140 10.71 17.87 -1.63
N PHE A 141 9.63 17.22 -1.23
CA PHE A 141 9.26 17.18 0.18
C PHE A 141 10.31 16.45 1.04
N ILE A 142 10.81 15.30 0.60
CA ILE A 142 11.85 14.55 1.31
C ILE A 142 13.11 15.39 1.47
N ARG A 143 13.52 16.12 0.43
CA ARG A 143 14.71 17.00 0.48
C ARG A 143 14.53 18.15 1.45
N ALA A 144 13.35 18.76 1.46
CA ALA A 144 13.08 19.96 2.28
C ALA A 144 12.87 19.62 3.77
N TYR A 145 12.25 18.49 4.09
CA TYR A 145 11.75 18.21 5.43
C TYR A 145 12.16 16.84 5.99
N GLY A 146 12.84 16.03 5.19
CA GLY A 146 13.24 14.68 5.57
C GLY A 146 14.37 14.66 6.59
N SER A 147 14.33 13.71 7.54
CA SER A 147 15.40 13.49 8.53
C SER A 147 16.49 12.53 8.04
N SER A 148 16.28 11.81 6.96
CA SER A 148 17.26 10.96 6.26
C SER A 148 16.97 10.99 4.74
N PRO A 149 17.18 12.12 4.07
CA PRO A 149 16.77 12.29 2.67
C PRO A 149 17.36 11.22 1.76
N LYS A 150 18.64 10.92 1.88
CA LYS A 150 19.32 9.94 1.02
C LYS A 150 18.67 8.55 1.09
N ASP A 151 18.36 8.06 2.29
CA ASP A 151 17.77 6.74 2.47
C ASP A 151 16.33 6.71 1.94
N ASP A 152 15.57 7.78 2.21
CA ASP A 152 14.17 7.89 1.80
C ASP A 152 14.02 8.07 0.29
N LEU A 153 14.97 8.76 -0.39
CA LEU A 153 15.00 8.87 -1.84
C LEU A 153 15.31 7.54 -2.52
N ILE A 154 16.28 6.79 -2.03
CA ILE A 154 16.58 5.44 -2.54
C ILE A 154 15.37 4.51 -2.33
N GLU A 155 14.76 4.55 -1.15
CA GLU A 155 13.55 3.76 -0.86
C GLU A 155 12.40 4.13 -1.80
N LEU A 156 12.14 5.42 -2.04
CA LEU A 156 11.10 5.89 -2.96
C LEU A 156 11.37 5.41 -4.39
N PHE A 157 12.59 5.56 -4.90
CA PHE A 157 12.97 5.07 -6.22
C PHE A 157 12.71 3.56 -6.36
N LYS A 158 13.14 2.77 -5.39
CA LYS A 158 12.90 1.31 -5.38
C LYS A 158 11.41 0.97 -5.36
N ARG A 159 10.58 1.76 -4.69
CA ARG A 159 9.12 1.57 -4.68
C ARG A 159 8.49 1.82 -6.04
N ILE A 160 8.97 2.79 -6.80
CA ILE A 160 8.49 3.05 -8.17
C ILE A 160 8.79 1.84 -9.07
N ILE A 161 10.04 1.35 -9.05
CA ILE A 161 10.40 0.13 -9.80
C ILE A 161 9.55 -1.06 -9.35
N PHE A 162 9.33 -1.20 -8.04
CA PHE A 162 8.51 -2.28 -7.49
C PHE A 162 7.05 -2.16 -7.93
N SER A 163 6.44 -0.98 -7.89
CA SER A 163 5.07 -0.73 -8.35
C SER A 163 4.91 -1.13 -9.82
N MET A 164 5.90 -0.80 -10.68
CA MET A 164 5.92 -1.27 -12.07
C MET A 164 6.01 -2.80 -12.16
N ALA A 165 6.91 -3.42 -11.39
CA ALA A 165 7.16 -4.86 -11.42
C ALA A 165 5.96 -5.71 -10.99
N VAL A 166 5.08 -5.17 -10.12
CA VAL A 166 3.87 -5.85 -9.63
C VAL A 166 2.58 -5.30 -10.24
N SER A 167 2.67 -4.44 -11.27
CA SER A 167 1.53 -3.79 -11.91
C SER A 167 0.65 -2.99 -10.93
N ASN A 168 1.24 -2.36 -9.92
CA ASN A 168 0.53 -1.46 -9.01
C ASN A 168 0.37 -0.10 -9.67
N THR A 169 -0.62 0.06 -10.54
CA THR A 169 -0.87 1.29 -11.30
C THR A 169 -1.70 2.32 -10.54
N ASP A 170 -2.35 1.93 -9.43
CA ASP A 170 -3.09 2.83 -8.53
C ASP A 170 -2.20 3.46 -7.45
N ASP A 171 -0.92 3.68 -7.77
CA ASP A 171 0.08 4.24 -6.84
C ASP A 171 0.01 5.77 -6.79
N HIS A 172 -1.02 6.29 -6.11
CA HIS A 172 -1.31 7.72 -6.00
C HIS A 172 -0.75 8.34 -4.70
N LEU A 173 -0.79 9.68 -4.57
CA LEU A 173 -0.22 10.43 -3.42
C LEU A 173 -0.77 10.04 -2.04
N ARG A 174 -1.93 9.36 -1.95
CA ARG A 174 -2.44 8.83 -0.68
C ARG A 174 -1.77 7.52 -0.25
N ASN A 175 -1.14 6.80 -1.18
CA ASN A 175 -0.43 5.55 -0.92
C ASN A 175 1.03 5.78 -0.49
N HIS A 176 1.49 7.02 -0.54
CA HIS A 176 2.73 7.47 0.07
C HIS A 176 2.43 8.30 1.31
N GLY A 177 3.27 8.18 2.32
CA GLY A 177 3.09 8.92 3.55
C GLY A 177 4.39 9.13 4.31
N PHE A 178 4.29 9.96 5.34
CA PHE A 178 5.40 10.33 6.17
C PHE A 178 5.07 10.12 7.64
N ILE A 179 6.06 9.69 8.41
CA ILE A 179 6.03 9.62 9.87
C ILE A 179 6.99 10.66 10.43
N LEU A 180 6.56 11.35 11.48
CA LEU A 180 7.37 12.37 12.16
C LEU A 180 8.18 11.72 13.28
N ASN A 181 9.48 11.93 13.27
CA ASN A 181 10.39 11.63 14.38
C ASN A 181 11.00 12.91 14.96
N ASP A 182 11.87 12.79 15.95
CA ASP A 182 12.49 13.94 16.64
C ASP A 182 13.41 14.79 15.73
N LYS A 183 13.80 14.28 14.56
CA LYS A 183 14.72 14.94 13.62
C LYS A 183 14.03 15.48 12.36
N GLY A 184 12.76 15.15 12.14
CA GLY A 184 12.01 15.53 10.95
C GLY A 184 11.15 14.38 10.41
N TRP A 185 10.75 14.49 9.16
CA TRP A 185 9.92 13.49 8.51
C TRP A 185 10.73 12.32 7.96
N ARG A 186 10.15 11.15 7.93
CA ARG A 186 10.66 9.95 7.27
C ARG A 186 9.60 9.38 6.36
N LEU A 187 10.00 8.88 5.22
CA LEU A 187 9.09 8.08 4.39
C LEU A 187 8.52 6.93 5.23
N SER A 188 7.20 6.79 5.26
CA SER A 188 6.53 5.73 6.03
C SER A 188 6.85 4.35 5.47
N PRO A 189 6.64 3.27 6.19
CA PRO A 189 6.58 1.95 5.57
C PRO A 189 5.59 1.93 4.40
N LEU A 190 5.86 1.11 3.39
CA LEU A 190 5.02 0.91 2.21
C LEU A 190 3.67 0.29 2.61
N TYR A 191 2.58 0.81 2.08
CA TYR A 191 1.22 0.33 2.36
C TYR A 191 0.33 0.50 1.13
N ASP A 192 -0.77 -0.25 1.09
CA ASP A 192 -1.81 -0.20 0.06
C ASP A 192 -1.27 -0.43 -1.36
N VAL A 193 -0.51 -1.52 -1.53
CA VAL A 193 0.06 -1.92 -2.81
C VAL A 193 -0.66 -3.18 -3.30
N ASN A 194 -1.34 -3.05 -4.44
CA ASN A 194 -2.12 -4.11 -5.04
C ASN A 194 -1.85 -4.19 -6.54
N PRO A 195 -1.79 -5.40 -7.15
CA PRO A 195 -1.72 -5.51 -8.58
C PRO A 195 -3.05 -5.05 -9.21
N VAL A 196 -2.96 -4.25 -10.28
CA VAL A 196 -4.10 -3.80 -11.07
C VAL A 196 -4.01 -4.45 -12.45
N PRO A 197 -4.85 -5.46 -12.77
CA PRO A 197 -4.67 -6.30 -13.95
C PRO A 197 -4.70 -5.57 -15.31
N TYR A 198 -5.33 -4.40 -15.37
CA TYR A 198 -5.61 -3.68 -16.63
C TYR A 198 -5.09 -2.24 -16.62
N GLY A 199 -4.14 -1.93 -15.74
CA GLY A 199 -3.53 -0.59 -15.69
C GLY A 199 -2.42 -0.45 -16.74
N ASP A 200 -2.53 0.52 -17.62
CA ASP A 200 -1.56 0.77 -18.70
C ASP A 200 -0.50 1.83 -18.33
N VAL A 201 -0.79 2.67 -17.33
CA VAL A 201 0.08 3.77 -16.88
C VAL A 201 0.01 3.90 -15.34
N LEU A 202 0.98 4.57 -14.75
CA LEU A 202 0.97 4.88 -13.32
C LEU A 202 0.05 6.08 -13.01
N SER A 203 -0.44 6.17 -11.79
CA SER A 203 -1.23 7.33 -11.33
C SER A 203 -0.43 8.62 -11.25
N LEU A 204 0.88 8.54 -11.00
CA LEU A 204 1.79 9.69 -10.90
C LEU A 204 2.80 9.70 -12.03
N ASN A 205 3.22 10.90 -12.45
CA ASN A 205 4.33 11.04 -13.38
C ASN A 205 5.64 10.57 -12.72
N ILE A 206 6.47 9.87 -13.51
CA ILE A 206 7.80 9.41 -13.10
C ILE A 206 8.80 10.57 -13.19
N ASP A 207 8.69 11.34 -14.26
CA ASP A 207 9.36 12.62 -14.44
C ASP A 207 8.33 13.78 -14.34
N SER A 208 8.54 14.86 -15.08
CA SER A 208 7.61 16.00 -15.05
C SER A 208 6.31 15.78 -15.86
N TYR A 209 6.26 14.79 -16.76
CA TYR A 209 5.18 14.68 -17.77
C TYR A 209 4.79 13.25 -18.13
N ASP A 210 5.60 12.25 -17.84
CA ASP A 210 5.42 10.88 -18.32
C ASP A 210 5.16 9.93 -17.16
N ASN A 211 4.04 9.22 -17.22
CA ASN A 211 3.60 8.21 -16.27
C ASN A 211 3.60 6.77 -16.85
N SER A 212 4.28 6.57 -17.97
CA SER A 212 4.40 5.26 -18.63
C SER A 212 5.07 4.23 -17.72
N ILE A 213 4.60 2.99 -17.77
CA ILE A 213 5.25 1.87 -17.11
C ILE A 213 6.52 1.50 -17.90
N SER A 214 7.60 2.21 -17.63
CA SER A 214 8.89 2.06 -18.32
C SER A 214 10.05 2.08 -17.32
N ILE A 215 10.75 0.96 -17.26
CA ILE A 215 11.96 0.85 -16.42
C ILE A 215 13.06 1.79 -16.93
N ASP A 216 13.21 1.94 -18.25
CA ASP A 216 14.20 2.86 -18.84
C ASP A 216 13.89 4.31 -18.46
N LEU A 217 12.60 4.71 -18.44
CA LEU A 217 12.18 6.02 -17.98
C LEU A 217 12.53 6.23 -16.50
N ALA A 218 12.24 5.24 -15.66
CA ALA A 218 12.57 5.31 -14.24
C ALA A 218 14.10 5.43 -14.02
N ILE A 219 14.91 4.64 -14.73
CA ILE A 219 16.38 4.71 -14.66
C ILE A 219 16.88 6.08 -15.11
N SER A 220 16.38 6.61 -16.22
CA SER A 220 16.76 7.95 -16.70
C SER A 220 16.38 9.07 -15.74
N SER A 221 15.34 8.85 -14.91
CA SER A 221 14.88 9.77 -13.88
C SER A 221 15.62 9.63 -12.52
N ALA A 222 16.56 8.68 -12.40
CA ALA A 222 17.26 8.37 -11.14
C ALA A 222 18.04 9.56 -10.57
N CYS A 223 18.50 10.49 -11.42
CA CYS A 223 19.18 11.70 -10.99
C CYS A 223 18.32 12.59 -10.08
N TYR A 224 16.99 12.57 -10.22
CA TYR A 224 16.08 13.27 -9.30
C TYR A 224 16.09 12.69 -7.89
N TYR A 225 16.52 11.45 -7.70
CA TYR A 225 16.61 10.74 -6.43
C TYR A 225 18.04 10.72 -5.84
N ASP A 226 18.96 11.50 -6.42
CA ASP A 226 20.39 11.51 -6.08
C ASP A 226 21.05 10.12 -6.28
N ILE A 227 20.56 9.34 -7.25
CA ILE A 227 21.04 8.01 -7.62
C ILE A 227 21.72 8.11 -9.00
N ASN A 228 22.91 7.54 -9.14
CA ASN A 228 23.54 7.44 -10.44
C ASN A 228 22.91 6.31 -11.28
N GLU A 229 23.08 6.37 -12.60
CA GLU A 229 22.45 5.44 -13.54
C GLU A 229 22.83 3.97 -13.26
N PHE A 230 24.08 3.71 -12.96
CA PHE A 230 24.55 2.36 -12.66
C PHE A 230 23.87 1.75 -11.42
N ASP A 231 23.78 2.51 -10.32
CA ASP A 231 23.08 2.04 -9.12
C ASP A 231 21.57 1.89 -9.39
N ALA A 232 20.97 2.74 -10.22
CA ALA A 232 19.57 2.64 -10.61
C ALA A 232 19.29 1.36 -11.42
N GLU A 233 20.15 1.01 -12.37
CA GLU A 233 20.10 -0.24 -13.12
C GLU A 233 20.20 -1.46 -12.19
N VAL A 234 21.13 -1.44 -11.22
CA VAL A 234 21.31 -2.52 -10.24
C VAL A 234 20.03 -2.69 -9.41
N TYR A 235 19.46 -1.60 -8.88
CA TYR A 235 18.22 -1.68 -8.10
C TYR A 235 17.06 -2.20 -8.93
N ALA A 236 16.94 -1.77 -10.19
CA ALA A 236 15.89 -2.24 -11.08
C ALA A 236 16.01 -3.75 -11.36
N ASP A 237 17.21 -4.22 -11.72
CA ASP A 237 17.46 -5.64 -12.02
C ASP A 237 17.20 -6.53 -10.80
N GLU A 238 17.68 -6.13 -9.62
CA GLU A 238 17.43 -6.87 -8.36
C GLU A 238 15.94 -7.01 -8.08
N ILE A 239 15.14 -5.93 -8.19
CA ILE A 239 13.71 -5.94 -7.90
C ILE A 239 12.97 -6.78 -8.94
N LEU A 240 13.21 -6.57 -10.24
CA LEU A 240 12.56 -7.30 -11.32
C LEU A 240 12.84 -8.80 -11.22
N THR A 241 14.11 -9.18 -10.98
CA THR A 241 14.53 -10.57 -10.80
C THR A 241 13.87 -11.19 -9.56
N MET A 242 13.83 -10.47 -8.43
CA MET A 242 13.21 -10.95 -7.20
C MET A 242 11.71 -11.19 -7.39
N VAL A 243 10.99 -10.25 -7.99
CA VAL A 243 9.56 -10.39 -8.27
C VAL A 243 9.32 -11.56 -9.21
N LYS A 244 10.00 -11.59 -10.36
CA LYS A 244 9.84 -12.64 -11.40
C LYS A 244 10.05 -14.04 -10.84
N ASN A 245 11.03 -14.24 -9.96
CA ASN A 245 11.40 -15.55 -9.46
C ASN A 245 10.53 -16.05 -8.30
N ASN A 246 9.77 -15.16 -7.62
CA ASN A 246 9.08 -15.52 -6.37
C ASN A 246 7.55 -15.38 -6.42
N TRP A 247 6.98 -14.59 -7.34
CA TRP A 247 5.54 -14.27 -7.30
C TRP A 247 4.63 -15.50 -7.40
N GLU A 248 4.95 -16.46 -8.29
CA GLU A 248 4.13 -17.68 -8.43
C GLU A 248 4.15 -18.56 -7.18
N GLN A 249 5.34 -18.70 -6.56
CA GLN A 249 5.47 -19.49 -5.35
C GLN A 249 4.69 -18.87 -4.20
N LEU A 250 4.73 -17.55 -4.08
CA LEU A 250 3.97 -16.81 -3.07
C LEU A 250 2.47 -16.86 -3.33
N ALA A 251 2.03 -16.75 -4.59
CA ALA A 251 0.65 -16.91 -4.98
C ALA A 251 0.09 -18.28 -4.55
N LYS A 252 0.82 -19.35 -4.86
CA LYS A 252 0.49 -20.72 -4.44
C LYS A 252 0.47 -20.87 -2.92
N LYS A 253 1.46 -20.30 -2.22
CA LYS A 253 1.55 -20.31 -0.74
C LYS A 253 0.33 -19.65 -0.09
N HIS A 254 -0.18 -18.57 -0.65
CA HIS A 254 -1.34 -17.84 -0.13
C HIS A 254 -2.68 -18.33 -0.70
N GLY A 255 -2.68 -19.49 -1.40
CA GLY A 255 -3.89 -20.18 -1.81
C GLY A 255 -4.62 -19.54 -3.00
N ILE A 256 -3.93 -18.77 -3.82
CA ILE A 256 -4.46 -18.21 -5.06
C ILE A 256 -4.66 -19.33 -6.07
N ASN A 257 -5.84 -19.39 -6.65
CA ASN A 257 -6.20 -20.42 -7.63
C ASN A 257 -5.39 -20.28 -8.92
N ARG A 258 -5.16 -21.41 -9.61
CA ARG A 258 -4.40 -21.43 -10.88
C ARG A 258 -5.02 -20.55 -11.96
N ASP A 259 -6.33 -20.41 -11.97
CA ASP A 259 -7.07 -19.59 -12.95
C ASP A 259 -6.87 -18.09 -12.73
N GLN A 260 -6.25 -17.69 -11.60
CA GLN A 260 -5.92 -16.30 -11.22
C GLN A 260 -4.40 -16.03 -11.30
N ILE A 261 -3.62 -17.02 -11.67
CA ILE A 261 -2.18 -16.97 -11.91
C ILE A 261 -1.93 -16.97 -13.43
#